data_efe56ada3f9961a8ee606ebf54413eb8
#
_entry.id   efe56ada3f9961a8ee606ebf54413eb8
#
_cell.length_a   1.000
_cell.length_b   1.000
_cell.length_c   1.000
_cell.angle_alpha   90.00
_cell.angle_beta   90.00
_cell.angle_gamma   90.00
#
_symmetry.space_group_name_H-M   'P 1'
#
loop_
_entity.id
_entity.type
_entity.pdbx_description
1 polymer ?
#
loop_
_entity_poly.entity_id
_entity_poly.type
_entity_poly.pdbx_seq_one_letter_code
_entity_poly.pdbx_strand_id
1 'polypeptide(L)'
;MMKNLLIITCLLFGLTSHAQWIAKTSCSKKAAIIANEALESRMNVEPLIALGQAKAALTLDPDCGCAKIIIAGLASANKDWGSRKEKLGSIDRASLSDEEKAWYDILTASEGQAKEKLNAALAVYPNSPMFNYFSVGEDVNASIAFAEKFPDYASPALNSITYGYGRGEDVAADYAKAMESGRKSIALHDGPNIYDTMAEIEFELGNYQNALDNQLKAVDFAQGGGSPYLVGAQKYWHYNNKEEIVSTLIEMQNKLQVAITGGDQETALSLMDANNPMYTGDSNLEDFYKFDPAKMMDGANVKWSALELYDFHSQFSPDMNTAVLSFYAKGGYSVDGGEEVAYRTRASSVW
;
A
#
# COMPACT_ATOMS: atom_id res chain seq x y z
N MET A 1 -11.52 -11.42 -68.20
CA MET A 1 -11.25 -12.52 -67.26
C MET A 1 -10.71 -11.90 -65.97
N MET A 2 -11.57 -11.56 -65.02
CA MET A 2 -11.17 -11.07 -63.69
C MET A 2 -11.08 -12.26 -62.74
N LYS A 3 -9.88 -12.53 -62.21
CA LYS A 3 -9.67 -13.52 -61.15
C LYS A 3 -10.04 -12.92 -59.83
N ASN A 4 -11.11 -13.39 -59.22
CA ASN A 4 -11.49 -13.08 -57.85
C ASN A 4 -10.44 -13.62 -56.86
N LEU A 5 -9.68 -12.73 -56.26
CA LEU A 5 -8.80 -13.05 -55.15
C LEU A 5 -9.66 -13.05 -53.88
N LEU A 6 -10.00 -14.26 -53.43
CA LEU A 6 -10.69 -14.49 -52.14
C LEU A 6 -9.68 -14.28 -51.04
N ILE A 7 -9.68 -13.13 -50.38
CA ILE A 7 -8.93 -12.88 -49.13
C ILE A 7 -9.70 -13.55 -48.02
N ILE A 8 -9.27 -14.76 -47.66
CA ILE A 8 -9.69 -15.41 -46.41
C ILE A 8 -8.95 -14.69 -45.29
N THR A 9 -9.61 -13.69 -44.70
CA THR A 9 -9.18 -13.10 -43.44
C THR A 9 -9.48 -14.14 -42.35
N CYS A 10 -8.50 -14.97 -42.04
CA CYS A 10 -8.51 -15.74 -40.79
C CYS A 10 -8.53 -14.73 -39.64
N LEU A 11 -9.72 -14.45 -39.15
CA LEU A 11 -9.90 -13.91 -37.79
C LEU A 11 -9.36 -14.99 -36.83
N LEU A 12 -8.08 -14.93 -36.58
CA LEU A 12 -7.47 -15.50 -35.37
C LEU A 12 -8.08 -14.72 -34.21
N PHE A 13 -9.29 -15.14 -33.79
CA PHE A 13 -9.66 -14.95 -32.40
C PHE A 13 -8.58 -15.74 -31.63
N GLY A 14 -7.57 -15.04 -31.17
CA GLY A 14 -6.72 -15.53 -30.12
C GLY A 14 -7.66 -15.87 -28.98
N LEU A 15 -7.95 -17.16 -28.84
CA LEU A 15 -8.41 -17.69 -27.58
C LEU A 15 -7.25 -17.38 -26.63
N THR A 16 -7.34 -16.27 -25.93
CA THR A 16 -6.53 -16.05 -24.74
C THR A 16 -6.89 -17.24 -23.86
N SER A 17 -6.01 -18.21 -23.83
CA SER A 17 -6.05 -19.30 -22.86
C SER A 17 -5.87 -18.62 -21.52
N HIS A 18 -6.98 -18.28 -20.88
CA HIS A 18 -6.91 -17.82 -19.49
C HIS A 18 -6.18 -18.92 -18.71
N ALA A 19 -5.16 -18.53 -18.00
CA ALA A 19 -4.39 -19.42 -17.15
C ALA A 19 -5.33 -20.23 -16.24
N GLN A 20 -5.29 -21.53 -16.29
CA GLN A 20 -6.12 -22.40 -15.47
C GLN A 20 -5.29 -22.98 -14.33
N TRP A 21 -5.31 -22.31 -13.19
CA TRP A 21 -4.62 -22.77 -11.98
C TRP A 21 -5.09 -24.14 -11.49
N ILE A 22 -6.35 -24.46 -11.73
CA ILE A 22 -6.97 -25.77 -11.52
C ILE A 22 -7.49 -26.29 -12.85
N ALA A 23 -7.06 -27.48 -13.26
CA ALA A 23 -7.45 -28.07 -14.52
C ALA A 23 -8.93 -28.50 -14.54
N LYS A 24 -9.44 -28.98 -13.41
CA LYS A 24 -10.84 -29.41 -13.25
C LYS A 24 -11.43 -28.83 -11.97
N THR A 25 -12.54 -28.12 -12.12
CA THR A 25 -13.35 -27.65 -11.00
C THR A 25 -14.69 -28.39 -10.95
N SER A 26 -15.34 -28.37 -9.80
CA SER A 26 -16.73 -28.84 -9.61
C SER A 26 -17.76 -27.84 -10.18
N CYS A 27 -17.31 -26.70 -10.69
CA CYS A 27 -18.15 -25.59 -11.12
C CYS A 27 -18.72 -25.83 -12.53
N SER A 28 -19.88 -25.23 -12.83
CA SER A 28 -20.37 -25.09 -14.20
C SER A 28 -19.35 -24.35 -15.07
N LYS A 29 -19.38 -24.58 -16.38
CA LYS A 29 -18.37 -24.05 -17.32
C LYS A 29 -18.17 -22.54 -17.21
N LYS A 30 -19.25 -21.74 -17.04
CA LYS A 30 -19.16 -20.28 -16.90
C LYS A 30 -18.58 -19.86 -15.54
N ALA A 31 -19.03 -20.52 -14.48
CA ALA A 31 -18.49 -20.27 -13.14
C ALA A 31 -17.02 -20.69 -13.01
N ALA A 32 -16.60 -21.75 -13.67
CA ALA A 32 -15.22 -22.22 -13.68
C ALA A 32 -14.24 -21.18 -14.26
N ILE A 33 -14.63 -20.46 -15.33
CA ILE A 33 -13.80 -19.40 -15.90
C ILE A 33 -13.59 -18.31 -14.84
N ILE A 34 -14.64 -17.78 -14.24
CA ILE A 34 -14.55 -16.70 -13.23
C ILE A 34 -13.84 -17.17 -11.96
N ALA A 35 -14.02 -18.44 -11.57
CA ALA A 35 -13.31 -19.00 -10.43
C ALA A 35 -11.79 -19.13 -10.69
N ASN A 36 -11.36 -19.42 -11.91
CA ASN A 36 -9.94 -19.42 -12.28
C ASN A 36 -9.36 -17.99 -12.34
N GLU A 37 -10.13 -16.97 -12.78
CA GLU A 37 -9.74 -15.57 -12.68
C GLU A 37 -9.61 -15.14 -11.21
N ALA A 38 -10.52 -15.61 -10.33
CA ALA A 38 -10.41 -15.36 -8.89
C ALA A 38 -9.16 -16.02 -8.27
N LEU A 39 -8.76 -17.19 -8.77
CA LEU A 39 -7.49 -17.82 -8.39
C LEU A 39 -6.29 -16.99 -8.85
N GLU A 40 -6.29 -16.52 -10.09
CA GLU A 40 -5.25 -15.65 -10.63
C GLU A 40 -5.06 -14.43 -9.74
N SER A 41 -6.15 -13.69 -9.46
CA SER A 41 -6.09 -12.52 -8.57
C SER A 41 -5.62 -12.88 -7.15
N ARG A 42 -6.03 -14.07 -6.64
CA ARG A 42 -5.58 -14.53 -5.32
C ARG A 42 -4.08 -14.83 -5.29
N MET A 43 -3.53 -15.46 -6.33
CA MET A 43 -2.10 -15.74 -6.42
C MET A 43 -1.28 -14.47 -6.57
N ASN A 44 -1.81 -13.45 -7.24
CA ASN A 44 -1.21 -12.13 -7.35
C ASN A 44 -1.44 -11.22 -6.11
N VAL A 45 -1.94 -11.78 -5.00
CA VAL A 45 -2.17 -11.08 -3.72
C VAL A 45 -3.17 -9.91 -3.83
N GLU A 46 -4.27 -10.14 -4.56
CA GLU A 46 -5.35 -9.18 -4.80
C GLU A 46 -6.66 -9.66 -4.14
N PRO A 47 -6.73 -9.70 -2.80
CA PRO A 47 -7.80 -10.41 -2.09
C PRO A 47 -9.20 -9.83 -2.33
N LEU A 48 -9.33 -8.53 -2.56
CA LEU A 48 -10.63 -7.89 -2.80
C LEU A 48 -11.16 -8.21 -4.19
N ILE A 49 -10.29 -8.21 -5.21
CA ILE A 49 -10.63 -8.58 -6.57
C ILE A 49 -11.02 -10.06 -6.61
N ALA A 50 -10.17 -10.93 -6.05
CA ALA A 50 -10.43 -12.35 -5.95
C ALA A 50 -11.76 -12.67 -5.22
N LEU A 51 -12.08 -11.95 -4.15
CA LEU A 51 -13.35 -12.11 -3.43
C LEU A 51 -14.55 -11.73 -4.30
N GLY A 52 -14.46 -10.61 -5.03
CA GLY A 52 -15.51 -10.16 -5.94
C GLY A 52 -15.77 -11.17 -7.05
N GLN A 53 -14.72 -11.65 -7.69
CA GLN A 53 -14.79 -12.68 -8.74
C GLN A 53 -15.33 -14.02 -8.21
N ALA A 54 -14.86 -14.48 -7.05
CA ALA A 54 -15.38 -15.72 -6.45
C ALA A 54 -16.88 -15.62 -6.10
N LYS A 55 -17.35 -14.48 -5.60
CA LYS A 55 -18.78 -14.22 -5.38
C LYS A 55 -19.58 -14.20 -6.70
N ALA A 56 -19.01 -13.62 -7.77
CA ALA A 56 -19.62 -13.63 -9.09
C ALA A 56 -19.74 -15.08 -9.64
N ALA A 57 -18.72 -15.93 -9.44
CA ALA A 57 -18.78 -17.34 -9.79
C ALA A 57 -19.93 -18.06 -9.04
N LEU A 58 -20.11 -17.80 -7.74
CA LEU A 58 -21.22 -18.36 -6.94
C LEU A 58 -22.59 -17.85 -7.38
N THR A 59 -22.69 -16.66 -7.98
CA THR A 59 -23.95 -16.16 -8.54
C THR A 59 -24.34 -16.96 -9.77
N LEU A 60 -23.37 -17.45 -10.55
CA LEU A 60 -23.61 -18.29 -11.73
C LEU A 60 -23.79 -19.75 -11.37
N ASP A 61 -23.16 -20.22 -10.31
CA ASP A 61 -23.21 -21.58 -9.83
C ASP A 61 -23.02 -21.61 -8.32
N PRO A 62 -24.11 -21.65 -7.53
CA PRO A 62 -24.06 -21.68 -6.08
C PRO A 62 -23.28 -22.89 -5.49
N ASP A 63 -23.05 -23.93 -6.29
CA ASP A 63 -22.35 -25.13 -5.88
C ASP A 63 -20.89 -25.18 -6.33
N CYS A 64 -20.39 -24.11 -6.95
CA CYS A 64 -18.99 -23.99 -7.39
C CYS A 64 -18.03 -24.13 -6.19
N GLY A 65 -17.42 -25.32 -6.03
CA GLY A 65 -16.51 -25.65 -4.93
C GLY A 65 -15.26 -24.79 -4.93
N CYS A 66 -14.66 -24.56 -6.08
CA CYS A 66 -13.49 -23.69 -6.24
C CYS A 66 -13.74 -22.29 -5.64
N ALA A 67 -14.86 -21.65 -5.99
CA ALA A 67 -15.20 -20.31 -5.48
C ALA A 67 -15.45 -20.33 -3.95
N LYS A 68 -16.10 -21.37 -3.43
CA LYS A 68 -16.29 -21.54 -1.97
C LYS A 68 -14.93 -21.65 -1.24
N ILE A 69 -13.99 -22.42 -1.80
CA ILE A 69 -12.65 -22.59 -1.22
C ILE A 69 -11.86 -21.27 -1.27
N ILE A 70 -11.92 -20.52 -2.37
CA ILE A 70 -11.28 -19.21 -2.48
C ILE A 70 -11.79 -18.26 -1.38
N ILE A 71 -13.11 -18.12 -1.24
CA ILE A 71 -13.71 -17.24 -0.21
C ILE A 71 -13.30 -17.65 1.20
N ALA A 72 -13.29 -18.96 1.49
CA ALA A 72 -12.85 -19.47 2.78
C ALA A 72 -11.35 -19.20 3.03
N GLY A 73 -10.52 -19.36 1.99
CA GLY A 73 -9.09 -19.06 2.06
C GLY A 73 -8.78 -17.58 2.29
N LEU A 74 -9.57 -16.68 1.68
CA LEU A 74 -9.42 -15.22 1.85
C LEU A 74 -9.80 -14.73 3.24
N ALA A 75 -10.64 -15.44 3.98
CA ALA A 75 -10.97 -15.12 5.38
C ALA A 75 -9.72 -15.10 6.27
N SER A 76 -8.70 -15.89 5.96
CA SER A 76 -7.43 -15.92 6.71
C SER A 76 -6.59 -14.65 6.54
N ALA A 77 -6.67 -13.96 5.39
CA ALA A 77 -5.92 -12.73 5.14
C ALA A 77 -6.27 -11.60 6.12
N ASN A 78 -7.52 -11.61 6.62
CA ASN A 78 -8.01 -10.65 7.61
C ASN A 78 -7.86 -11.15 9.06
N LYS A 79 -7.08 -12.22 9.31
CA LYS A 79 -6.93 -12.87 10.61
C LYS A 79 -8.26 -13.44 11.18
N ASP A 80 -9.25 -13.66 10.33
CA ASP A 80 -10.56 -14.24 10.69
C ASP A 80 -10.52 -15.78 10.60
N TRP A 81 -9.68 -16.38 11.45
CA TRP A 81 -9.49 -17.84 11.48
C TRP A 81 -10.76 -18.61 11.86
N GLY A 82 -11.62 -18.01 12.70
CA GLY A 82 -12.90 -18.60 13.06
C GLY A 82 -13.82 -18.71 11.85
N SER A 83 -13.99 -17.61 11.11
CA SER A 83 -14.79 -17.59 9.89
C SER A 83 -14.23 -18.52 8.80
N ARG A 84 -12.89 -18.62 8.66
CA ARG A 84 -12.25 -19.57 7.74
C ARG A 84 -12.65 -21.01 8.05
N LYS A 85 -12.53 -21.44 9.31
CA LYS A 85 -12.89 -22.80 9.73
C LYS A 85 -14.36 -23.09 9.47
N GLU A 86 -15.25 -22.16 9.78
CA GLU A 86 -16.67 -22.27 9.54
C GLU A 86 -16.97 -22.39 8.05
N LYS A 87 -16.43 -21.50 7.23
CA LYS A 87 -16.61 -21.51 5.78
C LYS A 87 -16.09 -22.80 5.15
N LEU A 88 -14.90 -23.27 5.53
CA LEU A 88 -14.40 -24.57 5.06
C LEU A 88 -15.29 -25.72 5.53
N GLY A 89 -15.73 -25.71 6.77
CA GLY A 89 -16.61 -26.75 7.32
C GLY A 89 -18.00 -26.81 6.66
N SER A 90 -18.45 -25.74 6.01
CA SER A 90 -19.71 -25.71 5.27
C SER A 90 -19.61 -26.29 3.85
N ILE A 91 -18.41 -26.58 3.36
CA ILE A 91 -18.20 -27.16 2.01
C ILE A 91 -18.37 -28.66 2.07
N ASP A 92 -19.31 -29.20 1.27
CA ASP A 92 -19.41 -30.64 1.07
C ASP A 92 -18.19 -31.12 0.24
N ARG A 93 -17.22 -31.73 0.93
CA ARG A 93 -16.03 -32.28 0.29
C ARG A 93 -16.35 -33.32 -0.79
N ALA A 94 -17.47 -34.05 -0.68
CA ALA A 94 -17.83 -35.07 -1.66
C ALA A 94 -18.20 -34.46 -3.02
N SER A 95 -18.74 -33.23 -3.04
CA SER A 95 -19.11 -32.49 -4.26
C SER A 95 -17.92 -31.90 -5.01
N LEU A 96 -16.75 -31.81 -4.41
CA LEU A 96 -15.55 -31.24 -4.99
C LEU A 96 -14.93 -32.15 -6.06
N SER A 97 -14.25 -31.58 -7.05
CA SER A 97 -13.35 -32.32 -7.96
C SER A 97 -12.16 -32.89 -7.17
N ASP A 98 -11.42 -33.82 -7.77
CA ASP A 98 -10.31 -34.45 -7.05
C ASP A 98 -9.17 -33.46 -6.76
N GLU A 99 -8.91 -32.50 -7.65
CA GLU A 99 -7.92 -31.45 -7.45
C GLU A 99 -8.38 -30.45 -6.37
N GLU A 100 -9.67 -30.07 -6.36
CA GLU A 100 -10.27 -29.26 -5.30
C GLU A 100 -10.24 -29.97 -3.93
N LYS A 101 -10.46 -31.29 -3.88
CA LYS A 101 -10.34 -32.07 -2.64
C LYS A 101 -8.93 -32.01 -2.08
N ALA A 102 -7.92 -32.17 -2.94
CA ALA A 102 -6.53 -32.06 -2.50
C ALA A 102 -6.22 -30.66 -1.94
N TRP A 103 -6.70 -29.61 -2.60
CA TRP A 103 -6.56 -28.24 -2.09
C TRP A 103 -7.31 -28.02 -0.78
N TYR A 104 -8.55 -28.46 -0.68
CA TYR A 104 -9.34 -28.43 0.55
C TYR A 104 -8.62 -29.13 1.71
N ASP A 105 -8.06 -30.33 1.47
CA ASP A 105 -7.33 -31.11 2.45
C ASP A 105 -6.06 -30.39 2.96
N ILE A 106 -5.37 -29.63 2.10
CA ILE A 106 -4.24 -28.77 2.49
C ILE A 106 -4.71 -27.64 3.40
N LEU A 107 -5.82 -26.99 3.06
CA LEU A 107 -6.33 -25.83 3.80
C LEU A 107 -6.95 -26.22 5.17
N THR A 108 -7.43 -27.44 5.29
CA THR A 108 -8.04 -27.97 6.54
C THR A 108 -7.06 -28.73 7.41
N ALA A 109 -5.87 -29.03 6.91
CA ALA A 109 -4.82 -29.72 7.65
C ALA A 109 -4.32 -28.88 8.84
N SER A 110 -3.85 -29.55 9.89
CA SER A 110 -3.08 -28.89 10.93
C SER A 110 -1.75 -28.37 10.38
N GLU A 111 -1.16 -27.37 11.05
CA GLU A 111 0.08 -26.72 10.58
C GLU A 111 1.19 -27.73 10.21
N GLY A 112 1.41 -28.74 11.05
CA GLY A 112 2.41 -29.79 10.79
C GLY A 112 2.07 -30.75 9.62
N GLN A 113 0.78 -30.84 9.24
CA GLN A 113 0.31 -31.76 8.19
C GLN A 113 0.14 -31.09 6.81
N ALA A 114 0.05 -29.77 6.77
CA ALA A 114 -0.21 -29.05 5.51
C ALA A 114 0.88 -29.32 4.45
N LYS A 115 2.14 -29.35 4.86
CA LYS A 115 3.28 -29.68 3.97
C LYS A 115 3.23 -31.12 3.45
N GLU A 116 2.85 -32.08 4.28
CA GLU A 116 2.66 -33.48 3.86
C GLU A 116 1.55 -33.59 2.83
N LYS A 117 0.40 -32.92 3.09
CA LYS A 117 -0.72 -32.89 2.14
C LYS A 117 -0.35 -32.23 0.82
N LEU A 118 0.41 -31.15 0.85
CA LEU A 118 0.93 -30.50 -0.36
C LEU A 118 1.85 -31.43 -1.15
N ASN A 119 2.77 -32.13 -0.49
CA ASN A 119 3.65 -33.10 -1.14
C ASN A 119 2.85 -34.26 -1.77
N ALA A 120 1.81 -34.76 -1.09
CA ALA A 120 0.92 -35.77 -1.64
C ALA A 120 0.14 -35.26 -2.85
N ALA A 121 -0.33 -34.01 -2.84
CA ALA A 121 -0.98 -33.37 -3.97
C ALA A 121 -0.01 -33.23 -5.17
N LEU A 122 1.23 -32.80 -4.95
CA LEU A 122 2.26 -32.70 -5.98
C LEU A 122 2.63 -34.06 -6.59
N ALA A 123 2.60 -35.14 -5.81
CA ALA A 123 2.84 -36.50 -6.35
C ALA A 123 1.74 -36.92 -7.29
N VAL A 124 0.48 -36.53 -7.08
CA VAL A 124 -0.67 -36.83 -7.93
C VAL A 124 -0.80 -35.85 -9.10
N TYR A 125 -0.50 -34.56 -8.84
CA TYR A 125 -0.66 -33.45 -9.80
C TYR A 125 0.68 -32.73 -10.04
N PRO A 126 1.73 -33.37 -10.57
CA PRO A 126 3.07 -32.78 -10.68
C PRO A 126 3.12 -31.56 -11.62
N ASN A 127 2.14 -31.40 -12.49
CA ASN A 127 2.01 -30.29 -13.43
C ASN A 127 0.92 -29.30 -13.08
N SER A 128 0.34 -29.37 -11.87
CA SER A 128 -0.59 -28.33 -11.39
C SER A 128 0.19 -27.03 -11.05
N PRO A 129 -0.08 -25.91 -11.73
CA PRO A 129 0.58 -24.64 -11.41
C PRO A 129 0.32 -24.24 -9.97
N MET A 130 -0.92 -24.42 -9.50
CA MET A 130 -1.34 -24.03 -8.15
C MET A 130 -0.53 -24.73 -7.06
N PHE A 131 -0.42 -26.07 -7.09
CA PHE A 131 0.33 -26.81 -6.07
C PHE A 131 1.84 -26.55 -6.15
N ASN A 132 2.38 -26.40 -7.36
CA ASN A 132 3.78 -26.00 -7.51
C ASN A 132 4.02 -24.60 -6.93
N TYR A 133 3.14 -23.64 -7.17
CA TYR A 133 3.27 -22.29 -6.59
C TYR A 133 3.17 -22.29 -5.07
N PHE A 134 2.27 -23.09 -4.49
CA PHE A 134 2.19 -23.25 -3.03
C PHE A 134 3.47 -23.81 -2.41
N SER A 135 4.28 -24.51 -3.16
CA SER A 135 5.57 -25.05 -2.69
C SER A 135 6.74 -24.08 -2.80
N VAL A 136 6.58 -22.96 -3.51
CA VAL A 136 7.64 -21.96 -3.72
C VAL A 136 8.01 -21.25 -2.42
N GLY A 137 7.01 -20.88 -1.60
CA GLY A 137 7.24 -20.09 -0.39
C GLY A 137 7.78 -18.69 -0.72
N GLU A 138 8.73 -18.22 0.10
CA GLU A 138 9.37 -16.89 -0.04
C GLU A 138 10.74 -16.96 -0.73
N ASP A 139 11.19 -18.15 -1.17
CA ASP A 139 12.51 -18.37 -1.79
C ASP A 139 12.54 -17.84 -3.23
N VAL A 140 13.44 -16.88 -3.49
CA VAL A 140 13.64 -16.26 -4.82
C VAL A 140 14.06 -17.28 -5.87
N ASN A 141 14.95 -18.24 -5.54
CA ASN A 141 15.42 -19.25 -6.49
C ASN A 141 14.29 -20.24 -6.82
N ALA A 142 13.44 -20.59 -5.85
CA ALA A 142 12.26 -21.40 -6.10
C ALA A 142 11.24 -20.63 -6.98
N SER A 143 11.09 -19.30 -6.78
CA SER A 143 10.28 -18.44 -7.64
C SER A 143 10.80 -18.41 -9.07
N ILE A 144 12.11 -18.34 -9.28
CA ILE A 144 12.75 -18.41 -10.61
C ILE A 144 12.44 -19.75 -11.26
N ALA A 145 12.67 -20.84 -10.55
CA ALA A 145 12.40 -22.19 -11.08
C ALA A 145 10.91 -22.41 -11.43
N PHE A 146 10.00 -21.84 -10.62
CA PHE A 146 8.57 -21.85 -10.92
C PHE A 146 8.26 -21.05 -12.19
N ALA A 147 8.77 -19.84 -12.33
CA ALA A 147 8.54 -18.99 -13.49
C ALA A 147 9.05 -19.63 -14.80
N GLU A 148 10.19 -20.34 -14.74
CA GLU A 148 10.72 -21.09 -15.89
C GLU A 148 9.85 -22.30 -16.25
N LYS A 149 9.34 -23.03 -15.24
CA LYS A 149 8.50 -24.21 -15.44
C LYS A 149 7.09 -23.87 -15.91
N PHE A 150 6.54 -22.77 -15.44
CA PHE A 150 5.16 -22.33 -15.68
C PHE A 150 5.09 -20.87 -16.17
N PRO A 151 5.61 -20.57 -17.38
CA PRO A 151 5.75 -19.20 -17.84
C PRO A 151 4.42 -18.44 -17.94
N ASP A 152 3.31 -19.10 -18.27
CA ASP A 152 1.98 -18.48 -18.37
C ASP A 152 1.36 -18.16 -16.99
N TYR A 153 1.93 -18.69 -15.91
CA TYR A 153 1.47 -18.53 -14.53
C TYR A 153 2.51 -17.78 -13.68
N ALA A 154 3.52 -17.22 -14.31
CA ALA A 154 4.71 -16.74 -13.63
C ALA A 154 4.50 -15.40 -12.92
N SER A 155 3.40 -14.66 -13.17
CA SER A 155 3.20 -13.32 -12.63
C SER A 155 3.45 -13.19 -11.11
N PRO A 156 2.84 -14.00 -10.23
CA PRO A 156 3.07 -13.88 -8.80
C PRO A 156 4.50 -14.25 -8.37
N ALA A 157 5.13 -15.22 -9.05
CA ALA A 157 6.52 -15.56 -8.80
C ALA A 157 7.48 -14.45 -9.27
N LEU A 158 7.19 -13.81 -10.40
CA LEU A 158 7.95 -12.66 -10.91
C LEU A 158 7.84 -11.47 -9.96
N ASN A 159 6.72 -11.29 -9.29
CA ASN A 159 6.58 -10.28 -8.23
C ASN A 159 7.50 -10.61 -7.03
N SER A 160 7.55 -11.85 -6.58
CA SER A 160 8.48 -12.29 -5.52
C SER A 160 9.95 -12.11 -5.94
N ILE A 161 10.29 -12.39 -7.20
CA ILE A 161 11.62 -12.16 -7.77
C ILE A 161 11.94 -10.64 -7.76
N THR A 162 10.95 -9.80 -8.06
CA THR A 162 11.08 -8.33 -8.02
C THR A 162 11.47 -7.87 -6.62
N TYR A 163 10.78 -8.33 -5.59
CA TYR A 163 11.13 -8.07 -4.20
C TYR A 163 12.53 -8.58 -3.83
N GLY A 164 12.81 -9.83 -4.13
CA GLY A 164 14.07 -10.46 -3.76
C GLY A 164 15.28 -9.73 -4.32
N TYR A 165 15.28 -9.39 -5.60
CA TYR A 165 16.35 -8.59 -6.20
C TYR A 165 16.32 -7.11 -5.76
N GLY A 166 15.14 -6.54 -5.52
CA GLY A 166 15.01 -5.16 -5.08
C GLY A 166 15.60 -4.94 -3.71
N ARG A 167 15.34 -5.84 -2.77
CA ARG A 167 15.77 -5.74 -1.36
C ARG A 167 17.05 -6.48 -1.04
N GLY A 168 17.51 -7.36 -1.94
CA GLY A 168 18.67 -8.20 -1.67
C GLY A 168 18.38 -9.31 -0.65
N GLU A 169 17.14 -9.80 -0.62
CA GLU A 169 16.69 -10.92 0.20
C GLU A 169 17.00 -12.23 -0.55
N ASP A 170 17.69 -13.17 0.09
CA ASP A 170 18.11 -14.47 -0.45
C ASP A 170 19.03 -14.43 -1.69
N VAL A 171 19.10 -13.29 -2.37
CA VAL A 171 19.96 -13.03 -3.53
C VAL A 171 20.59 -11.64 -3.39
N ALA A 172 21.72 -11.40 -4.08
CA ALA A 172 22.31 -10.07 -4.09
C ALA A 172 21.36 -9.06 -4.77
N ALA A 173 21.23 -7.87 -4.18
CA ALA A 173 20.41 -6.81 -4.74
C ALA A 173 20.82 -6.48 -6.18
N ASP A 174 19.85 -6.41 -7.07
CA ASP A 174 20.02 -6.09 -8.51
C ASP A 174 18.77 -5.37 -9.00
N TYR A 175 18.82 -4.05 -8.96
CA TYR A 175 17.69 -3.20 -9.37
C TYR A 175 17.23 -3.46 -10.82
N ALA A 176 18.16 -3.69 -11.74
CA ALA A 176 17.82 -3.91 -13.14
C ALA A 176 17.00 -5.20 -13.32
N LYS A 177 17.40 -6.27 -12.62
CA LYS A 177 16.65 -7.55 -12.61
C LYS A 177 15.32 -7.39 -11.89
N ALA A 178 15.26 -6.67 -10.79
CA ALA A 178 14.01 -6.40 -10.08
C ALA A 178 13.00 -5.73 -11.02
N MET A 179 13.39 -4.64 -11.65
CA MET A 179 12.49 -3.89 -12.55
C MET A 179 12.17 -4.64 -13.85
N GLU A 180 13.07 -5.48 -14.35
CA GLU A 180 12.77 -6.38 -15.47
C GLU A 180 11.73 -7.43 -15.10
N SER A 181 11.88 -8.05 -13.93
CA SER A 181 10.92 -9.05 -13.43
C SER A 181 9.55 -8.42 -13.18
N GLY A 182 9.50 -7.21 -12.60
CA GLY A 182 8.27 -6.46 -12.41
C GLY A 182 7.54 -6.18 -13.73
N ARG A 183 8.26 -5.72 -14.76
CA ARG A 183 7.66 -5.52 -16.10
C ARG A 183 7.14 -6.81 -16.73
N LYS A 184 7.83 -7.92 -16.54
CA LYS A 184 7.36 -9.24 -17.01
C LYS A 184 6.11 -9.69 -16.26
N SER A 185 6.05 -9.42 -14.95
CA SER A 185 4.85 -9.70 -14.14
C SER A 185 3.65 -8.91 -14.65
N ILE A 186 3.78 -7.60 -14.88
CA ILE A 186 2.73 -6.75 -15.45
C ILE A 186 2.26 -7.25 -16.81
N ALA A 187 3.17 -7.72 -17.66
CA ALA A 187 2.81 -8.22 -18.98
C ALA A 187 1.95 -9.50 -18.95
N LEU A 188 2.03 -10.28 -17.88
CA LEU A 188 1.22 -11.48 -17.65
C LEU A 188 -0.06 -11.16 -16.87
N HIS A 189 0.04 -10.30 -15.87
CA HIS A 189 -1.07 -9.89 -15.01
C HIS A 189 -0.90 -8.42 -14.61
N ASP A 190 -1.69 -7.57 -15.22
CA ASP A 190 -1.70 -6.13 -14.94
C ASP A 190 -2.61 -5.84 -13.74
N GLY A 191 -2.03 -5.77 -12.55
CA GLY A 191 -2.76 -5.64 -11.30
C GLY A 191 -2.05 -4.77 -10.26
N PRO A 192 -2.73 -4.43 -9.16
CA PRO A 192 -2.22 -3.43 -8.22
C PRO A 192 -0.96 -3.85 -7.47
N ASN A 193 -0.84 -5.13 -7.14
CA ASN A 193 0.20 -5.61 -6.24
C ASN A 193 1.62 -5.45 -6.81
N ILE A 194 1.80 -5.66 -8.11
CA ILE A 194 3.11 -5.50 -8.74
C ILE A 194 3.52 -4.02 -8.82
N TYR A 195 2.58 -3.10 -9.04
CA TYR A 195 2.87 -1.67 -9.02
C TYR A 195 3.25 -1.18 -7.62
N ASP A 196 2.57 -1.69 -6.58
CA ASP A 196 2.91 -1.44 -5.18
C ASP A 196 4.33 -1.92 -4.86
N THR A 197 4.68 -3.14 -5.27
CA THR A 197 6.03 -3.70 -5.13
C THR A 197 7.09 -2.83 -5.81
N MET A 198 6.85 -2.41 -7.05
CA MET A 198 7.79 -1.54 -7.77
C MET A 198 7.90 -0.17 -7.12
N ALA A 199 6.80 0.36 -6.59
CA ALA A 199 6.79 1.62 -5.86
C ALA A 199 7.63 1.56 -4.57
N GLU A 200 7.52 0.49 -3.81
CA GLU A 200 8.33 0.29 -2.59
C GLU A 200 9.84 0.27 -2.92
N ILE A 201 10.24 -0.45 -3.96
CA ILE A 201 11.64 -0.54 -4.37
C ILE A 201 12.16 0.84 -4.83
N GLU A 202 11.40 1.55 -5.65
CA GLU A 202 11.76 2.91 -6.08
C GLU A 202 11.88 3.87 -4.89
N PHE A 203 10.99 3.74 -3.90
CA PHE A 203 11.03 4.54 -2.68
C PHE A 203 12.29 4.26 -1.85
N GLU A 204 12.66 3.00 -1.65
CA GLU A 204 13.86 2.60 -0.90
C GLU A 204 15.15 3.10 -1.56
N LEU A 205 15.13 3.27 -2.89
CA LEU A 205 16.24 3.84 -3.66
C LEU A 205 16.24 5.39 -3.70
N GLY A 206 15.24 6.04 -3.11
CA GLY A 206 15.09 7.50 -3.12
C GLY A 206 14.49 8.06 -4.42
N ASN A 207 13.99 7.22 -5.32
CA ASN A 207 13.34 7.61 -6.57
C ASN A 207 11.86 7.96 -6.32
N TYR A 208 11.59 8.96 -5.50
CA TYR A 208 10.27 9.26 -4.95
C TYR A 208 9.20 9.55 -6.02
N GLN A 209 9.55 10.17 -7.14
CA GLN A 209 8.59 10.39 -8.24
C GLN A 209 8.17 9.07 -8.89
N ASN A 210 9.12 8.18 -9.19
CA ASN A 210 8.80 6.87 -9.76
C ASN A 210 7.99 6.01 -8.77
N ALA A 211 8.31 6.10 -7.48
CA ALA A 211 7.54 5.45 -6.43
C ALA A 211 6.09 5.93 -6.43
N LEU A 212 5.88 7.25 -6.47
CA LEU A 212 4.55 7.85 -6.55
C LEU A 212 3.80 7.41 -7.82
N ASP A 213 4.43 7.47 -8.99
CA ASP A 213 3.82 7.11 -10.26
C ASP A 213 3.37 5.65 -10.30
N ASN A 214 4.17 4.72 -9.77
CA ASN A 214 3.79 3.32 -9.64
C ASN A 214 2.67 3.13 -8.61
N GLN A 215 2.77 3.80 -7.46
CA GLN A 215 1.75 3.69 -6.43
C GLN A 215 0.39 4.21 -6.88
N LEU A 216 0.35 5.29 -7.66
CA LEU A 216 -0.89 5.81 -8.23
C LEU A 216 -1.54 4.82 -9.20
N LYS A 217 -0.74 4.06 -9.98
CA LYS A 217 -1.27 2.95 -10.78
C LYS A 217 -1.89 1.87 -9.91
N ALA A 218 -1.25 1.49 -8.79
CA ALA A 218 -1.85 0.55 -7.85
C ALA A 218 -3.18 1.08 -7.27
N VAL A 219 -3.28 2.39 -6.98
CA VAL A 219 -4.52 3.03 -6.52
C VAL A 219 -5.62 2.97 -7.57
N ASP A 220 -5.31 3.12 -8.87
CA ASP A 220 -6.30 3.07 -9.96
C ASP A 220 -7.02 1.73 -10.04
N PHE A 221 -6.40 0.63 -9.65
CA PHE A 221 -7.03 -0.70 -9.55
C PHE A 221 -7.89 -0.86 -8.28
N ALA A 222 -7.63 -0.05 -7.26
CA ALA A 222 -8.32 -0.15 -5.97
C ALA A 222 -9.64 0.59 -6.01
N GLN A 223 -10.71 -0.11 -6.32
CA GLN A 223 -12.05 0.45 -6.31
C GLN A 223 -12.55 0.65 -4.87
N GLY A 224 -12.63 1.91 -4.43
CA GLY A 224 -13.19 2.30 -3.13
C GLY A 224 -12.18 2.93 -2.17
N GLY A 225 -12.68 3.78 -1.27
CA GLY A 225 -11.86 4.45 -0.25
C GLY A 225 -11.28 3.47 0.78
N GLY A 226 -10.10 3.79 1.30
CA GLY A 226 -9.43 3.00 2.34
C GLY A 226 -8.48 1.91 1.83
N SER A 227 -8.11 1.95 0.56
CA SER A 227 -7.07 1.09 0.01
C SER A 227 -5.72 1.36 0.70
N PRO A 228 -4.95 0.31 1.08
CA PRO A 228 -3.60 0.46 1.59
C PRO A 228 -2.68 1.18 0.60
N TYR A 229 -2.93 1.04 -0.70
CA TYR A 229 -2.19 1.74 -1.76
C TYR A 229 -2.32 3.26 -1.68
N LEU A 230 -3.47 3.79 -1.23
CA LEU A 230 -3.66 5.22 -1.05
C LEU A 230 -2.75 5.79 0.05
N VAL A 231 -2.54 5.04 1.13
CA VAL A 231 -1.61 5.43 2.21
C VAL A 231 -0.18 5.48 1.68
N GLY A 232 0.21 4.51 0.87
CA GLY A 232 1.51 4.51 0.17
C GLY A 232 1.67 5.72 -0.75
N ALA A 233 0.67 6.01 -1.57
CA ALA A 233 0.68 7.16 -2.49
C ALA A 233 0.82 8.49 -1.73
N GLN A 234 0.10 8.68 -0.63
CA GLN A 234 0.22 9.86 0.23
C GLN A 234 1.63 9.99 0.81
N LYS A 235 2.19 8.91 1.33
CA LYS A 235 3.57 8.88 1.85
C LYS A 235 4.58 9.30 0.76
N TYR A 236 4.50 8.68 -0.43
CA TYR A 236 5.45 8.94 -1.51
C TYR A 236 5.31 10.37 -2.06
N TRP A 237 4.08 10.89 -2.10
CA TRP A 237 3.83 12.29 -2.45
C TRP A 237 4.51 13.25 -1.47
N HIS A 238 4.39 13.00 -0.17
CA HIS A 238 5.04 13.83 0.85
C HIS A 238 6.57 13.81 0.71
N TYR A 239 7.17 12.64 0.48
CA TYR A 239 8.62 12.54 0.27
C TYR A 239 9.07 13.24 -1.00
N ASN A 240 8.32 13.11 -2.08
CA ASN A 240 8.62 13.75 -3.36
C ASN A 240 8.51 15.28 -3.30
N ASN A 241 7.60 15.81 -2.49
CA ASN A 241 7.33 17.24 -2.34
C ASN A 241 7.90 17.84 -1.03
N LYS A 242 8.84 17.15 -0.40
CA LYS A 242 9.35 17.53 0.93
C LYS A 242 9.86 18.97 1.00
N GLU A 243 10.60 19.43 -0.01
CA GLU A 243 11.17 20.78 -0.03
C GLU A 243 10.06 21.85 -0.13
N GLU A 244 9.04 21.62 -0.96
CA GLU A 244 7.88 22.50 -1.08
C GLU A 244 7.09 22.55 0.24
N ILE A 245 6.88 21.40 0.87
CA ILE A 245 6.22 21.31 2.19
C ILE A 245 7.00 22.12 3.21
N VAL A 246 8.32 21.99 3.30
CA VAL A 246 9.16 22.76 4.22
C VAL A 246 9.03 24.26 3.96
N SER A 247 9.08 24.68 2.69
CA SER A 247 8.89 26.10 2.30
C SER A 247 7.53 26.63 2.79
N THR A 248 6.47 25.85 2.53
CA THR A 248 5.11 26.21 2.96
C THR A 248 5.00 26.33 4.50
N LEU A 249 5.59 25.40 5.23
CA LEU A 249 5.57 25.43 6.69
C LEU A 249 6.33 26.65 7.25
N ILE A 250 7.46 27.01 6.64
CA ILE A 250 8.22 28.24 7.01
C ILE A 250 7.39 29.50 6.72
N GLU A 251 6.70 29.56 5.59
CA GLU A 251 5.81 30.68 5.26
C GLU A 251 4.66 30.78 6.27
N MET A 252 4.03 29.66 6.62
CA MET A 252 2.95 29.61 7.61
C MET A 252 3.45 30.03 9.00
N GLN A 253 4.65 29.60 9.41
CA GLN A 253 5.27 30.00 10.67
C GLN A 253 5.56 31.50 10.68
N ASN A 254 6.09 32.08 9.62
CA ASN A 254 6.30 33.52 9.52
C ASN A 254 4.98 34.30 9.53
N LYS A 255 3.94 33.81 8.84
CA LYS A 255 2.60 34.39 8.86
C LYS A 255 2.01 34.38 10.27
N LEU A 256 2.13 33.26 10.99
CA LEU A 256 1.71 33.16 12.40
C LEU A 256 2.44 34.22 13.27
N GLN A 257 3.75 34.33 13.09
CA GLN A 257 4.55 35.29 13.87
C GLN A 257 4.14 36.74 13.60
N VAL A 258 3.91 37.09 12.34
CA VAL A 258 3.43 38.43 11.96
C VAL A 258 2.05 38.72 12.57
N ALA A 259 1.16 37.74 12.54
CA ALA A 259 -0.17 37.86 13.13
C ALA A 259 -0.10 38.11 14.66
N ILE A 260 0.74 37.31 15.36
CA ILE A 260 0.94 37.49 16.82
C ILE A 260 1.51 38.86 17.15
N THR A 261 2.56 39.27 16.47
CA THR A 261 3.23 40.57 16.76
C THR A 261 2.41 41.77 16.31
N GLY A 262 1.55 41.63 15.33
CA GLY A 262 0.63 42.66 14.83
C GLY A 262 -0.71 42.71 15.54
N GLY A 263 -1.00 41.79 16.46
CA GLY A 263 -2.30 41.76 17.19
C GLY A 263 -3.45 41.20 16.34
N ASP A 264 -3.17 40.52 15.24
CA ASP A 264 -4.17 39.85 14.37
C ASP A 264 -4.55 38.47 14.92
N GLN A 265 -5.45 38.47 15.89
CA GLN A 265 -5.91 37.28 16.57
C GLN A 265 -6.60 36.27 15.61
N GLU A 266 -7.38 36.77 14.66
CA GLU A 266 -8.12 35.92 13.71
C GLU A 266 -7.17 35.10 12.85
N THR A 267 -6.18 35.73 12.24
CA THR A 267 -5.14 35.04 11.44
C THR A 267 -4.33 34.09 12.31
N ALA A 268 -3.93 34.50 13.53
CA ALA A 268 -3.16 33.63 14.42
C ALA A 268 -3.94 32.37 14.79
N LEU A 269 -5.21 32.49 15.19
CA LEU A 269 -6.06 31.35 15.52
C LEU A 269 -6.34 30.43 14.33
N SER A 270 -6.43 30.98 13.11
CA SER A 270 -6.63 30.17 11.90
C SER A 270 -5.46 29.24 11.58
N LEU A 271 -4.28 29.53 12.10
CA LEU A 271 -3.05 28.74 11.92
C LEU A 271 -2.74 27.80 13.09
N MET A 272 -3.60 27.77 14.11
CA MET A 272 -3.45 26.92 15.30
C MET A 272 -4.51 25.85 15.33
N ASP A 273 -4.14 24.65 15.82
CA ASP A 273 -5.12 23.58 16.04
C ASP A 273 -5.93 23.87 17.33
N ALA A 274 -7.15 24.38 17.16
CA ALA A 274 -8.05 24.67 18.27
C ALA A 274 -8.51 23.42 19.05
N ASN A 275 -8.35 22.22 18.48
CA ASN A 275 -8.81 20.96 19.08
C ASN A 275 -7.74 20.31 19.96
N ASN A 276 -6.48 20.65 19.78
CA ASN A 276 -5.39 20.11 20.57
C ASN A 276 -4.95 21.11 21.65
N PRO A 277 -4.93 20.71 22.92
CA PRO A 277 -4.47 21.58 23.99
C PRO A 277 -2.97 21.84 23.84
N MET A 278 -2.60 23.09 23.62
CA MET A 278 -1.21 23.49 23.73
C MET A 278 -0.87 23.80 25.20
N TYR A 279 0.34 23.44 25.59
CA TYR A 279 0.89 23.77 26.88
C TYR A 279 2.04 24.76 26.69
N THR A 280 2.10 25.76 27.52
CA THR A 280 3.21 26.69 27.55
C THR A 280 3.70 26.82 28.98
N GLY A 281 4.91 27.29 29.14
CA GLY A 281 5.49 27.59 30.44
C GLY A 281 5.95 29.05 30.49
N ASP A 282 6.08 29.60 31.67
CA ASP A 282 6.67 30.92 31.82
C ASP A 282 8.21 30.86 31.81
N SER A 283 8.84 32.03 31.70
CA SER A 283 10.29 32.15 31.60
C SER A 283 11.07 31.76 32.86
N ASN A 284 10.40 31.62 34.00
CA ASN A 284 10.99 31.17 35.26
C ASN A 284 11.01 29.65 35.43
N LEU A 285 10.38 28.88 34.51
CA LEU A 285 10.31 27.42 34.48
C LEU A 285 9.60 26.80 35.70
N GLU A 286 8.75 27.55 36.40
CA GLU A 286 8.07 27.04 37.58
C GLU A 286 6.78 26.27 37.21
N ASP A 287 6.06 26.72 36.17
CA ASP A 287 4.76 26.15 35.81
C ASP A 287 4.58 25.89 34.31
N PHE A 288 3.92 24.78 33.99
CA PHE A 288 3.28 24.54 32.71
C PHE A 288 1.78 24.79 32.85
N TYR A 289 1.24 25.60 31.96
CA TYR A 289 -0.22 25.84 31.93
C TYR A 289 -0.78 25.59 30.53
N LYS A 290 -2.04 25.19 30.48
CA LYS A 290 -2.76 25.03 29.23
C LYS A 290 -2.92 26.40 28.58
N PHE A 291 -2.37 26.53 27.38
CA PHE A 291 -2.52 27.76 26.60
C PHE A 291 -3.98 27.91 26.13
N ASP A 292 -4.55 29.08 26.36
CA ASP A 292 -5.87 29.45 25.86
C ASP A 292 -5.69 30.41 24.68
N PRO A 293 -5.89 29.94 23.42
CA PRO A 293 -5.70 30.78 22.24
C PRO A 293 -6.58 32.04 22.26
N ALA A 294 -7.76 31.98 22.89
CA ALA A 294 -8.67 33.12 23.00
C ALA A 294 -8.09 34.25 23.89
N LYS A 295 -7.15 33.89 24.75
CA LYS A 295 -6.47 34.85 25.65
C LYS A 295 -5.07 35.22 25.18
N MET A 296 -4.65 34.79 24.01
CA MET A 296 -3.30 35.02 23.51
C MET A 296 -2.94 36.50 23.41
N MET A 297 -3.94 37.34 23.18
CA MET A 297 -3.77 38.79 23.10
C MET A 297 -4.19 39.53 24.39
N ASP A 298 -4.70 38.79 25.39
CA ASP A 298 -5.06 39.33 26.70
C ASP A 298 -3.81 39.39 27.57
N GLY A 299 -3.14 40.49 27.60
CA GLY A 299 -1.99 40.61 28.47
C GLY A 299 -1.16 41.82 28.15
N ALA A 300 -0.08 42.02 28.87
CA ALA A 300 0.76 43.19 28.85
C ALA A 300 0.77 43.96 27.52
N ASN A 301 0.73 45.30 27.57
CA ASN A 301 0.87 46.19 26.41
C ASN A 301 2.26 45.99 25.74
N VAL A 302 2.51 44.77 25.25
CA VAL A 302 3.74 44.42 24.53
C VAL A 302 3.62 44.93 23.10
N LYS A 303 4.49 45.84 22.74
CA LYS A 303 4.60 46.34 21.37
C LYS A 303 5.90 45.87 20.74
N TRP A 304 5.81 45.05 19.76
CA TRP A 304 6.97 44.61 18.99
C TRP A 304 7.45 45.70 18.03
N SER A 305 8.75 46.02 18.07
CA SER A 305 9.41 46.91 17.11
C SER A 305 9.90 46.16 15.89
N ALA A 306 10.37 44.93 16.09
CA ALA A 306 10.75 43.97 15.06
C ALA A 306 10.76 42.54 15.60
N LEU A 307 10.49 41.56 14.76
CA LEU A 307 10.73 40.15 15.03
C LEU A 307 11.02 39.38 13.74
N GLU A 308 12.20 38.82 13.68
CA GLU A 308 12.67 38.05 12.52
C GLU A 308 12.92 36.61 12.98
N LEU A 309 12.37 35.63 12.22
CA LEU A 309 12.67 34.22 12.36
C LEU A 309 13.73 33.82 11.34
N TYR A 310 14.71 33.00 11.75
CA TYR A 310 15.82 32.62 10.90
C TYR A 310 16.39 31.27 11.30
N ASP A 311 17.21 30.64 10.43
CA ASP A 311 17.91 29.39 10.63
C ASP A 311 16.92 28.24 10.96
N PHE A 312 16.00 27.99 10.02
CA PHE A 312 15.00 26.97 10.15
C PHE A 312 15.57 25.58 9.90
N HIS A 313 15.23 24.66 10.78
CA HIS A 313 15.49 23.23 10.65
C HIS A 313 14.18 22.46 10.75
N SER A 314 13.96 21.51 9.84
CA SER A 314 12.76 20.68 9.81
C SER A 314 13.08 19.22 10.11
N GLN A 315 12.22 18.57 10.91
CA GLN A 315 12.23 17.15 11.14
C GLN A 315 10.82 16.61 10.92
N PHE A 316 10.70 15.47 10.24
CA PHE A 316 9.42 14.83 9.96
C PHE A 316 9.31 13.50 10.69
N SER A 317 8.07 13.11 11.04
CA SER A 317 7.76 11.73 11.39
C SER A 317 8.04 10.78 10.21
N PRO A 318 8.26 9.48 10.44
CA PRO A 318 8.52 8.52 9.36
C PRO A 318 7.41 8.41 8.31
N ASP A 319 6.17 8.72 8.71
CA ASP A 319 4.99 8.76 7.83
C ASP A 319 4.76 10.13 7.19
N MET A 320 5.61 11.13 7.50
CA MET A 320 5.53 12.51 7.02
C MET A 320 4.25 13.27 7.40
N ASN A 321 3.47 12.76 8.37
CA ASN A 321 2.22 13.38 8.82
C ASN A 321 2.41 14.43 9.90
N THR A 322 3.61 14.56 10.43
CA THR A 322 3.98 15.55 11.45
C THR A 322 5.33 16.13 11.15
N ALA A 323 5.45 17.44 11.24
CA ALA A 323 6.72 18.15 11.12
C ALA A 323 7.02 18.97 12.37
N VAL A 324 8.29 18.98 12.79
CA VAL A 324 8.81 19.90 13.81
C VAL A 324 9.71 20.89 13.09
N LEU A 325 9.38 22.19 13.20
CA LEU A 325 10.26 23.28 12.80
C LEU A 325 10.97 23.80 14.03
N SER A 326 12.30 23.87 13.99
CA SER A 326 13.13 24.54 14.97
C SER A 326 13.79 25.75 14.32
N PHE A 327 13.79 26.88 15.01
CA PHE A 327 14.30 28.13 14.45
C PHE A 327 14.79 29.08 15.56
N TYR A 328 15.52 30.09 15.17
CA TYR A 328 15.87 31.22 16.03
C TYR A 328 14.97 32.40 15.74
N ALA A 329 14.71 33.19 16.76
CA ALA A 329 14.05 34.50 16.66
C ALA A 329 14.90 35.59 17.26
N LYS A 330 14.94 36.75 16.60
CA LYS A 330 15.57 37.98 17.10
C LYS A 330 14.68 39.20 16.84
N GLY A 331 14.74 40.19 17.72
CA GLY A 331 13.94 41.39 17.54
C GLY A 331 14.04 42.31 18.72
N GLY A 332 13.05 43.16 18.88
CA GLY A 332 12.87 44.08 20.02
C GLY A 332 11.41 44.30 20.34
N TYR A 333 11.12 44.55 21.57
CA TYR A 333 9.78 44.91 22.06
C TYR A 333 9.85 45.90 23.20
N SER A 334 8.77 46.61 23.45
CA SER A 334 8.59 47.44 24.65
C SER A 334 7.33 46.98 25.40
N VAL A 335 7.33 47.17 26.71
CA VAL A 335 6.19 46.91 27.60
C VAL A 335 5.69 48.24 28.15
N ASP A 336 4.38 48.47 28.06
CA ASP A 336 3.72 49.68 28.54
C ASP A 336 4.35 51.00 28.04
N GLY A 337 4.94 50.99 26.84
CA GLY A 337 5.62 52.15 26.26
C GLY A 337 6.98 52.48 26.92
N GLY A 338 7.53 51.58 27.69
CA GLY A 338 8.87 51.68 28.28
C GLY A 338 10.01 51.56 27.25
N GLU A 339 11.22 51.38 27.76
CA GLU A 339 12.41 51.19 26.93
C GLU A 339 12.34 49.92 26.09
N GLU A 340 12.97 49.93 24.91
CA GLU A 340 13.05 48.77 24.06
C GLU A 340 13.94 47.69 24.66
N VAL A 341 13.42 46.46 24.71
CA VAL A 341 14.11 45.26 25.17
C VAL A 341 14.51 44.43 23.98
N ALA A 342 15.80 44.12 23.86
CA ALA A 342 16.30 43.22 22.83
C ALA A 342 15.83 41.80 23.12
N TYR A 343 15.29 41.13 22.10
CA TYR A 343 14.79 39.76 22.17
C TYR A 343 15.62 38.81 21.37
N ARG A 344 15.97 37.66 21.94
CA ARG A 344 16.58 36.54 21.25
C ARG A 344 16.12 35.24 21.90
N THR A 345 15.68 34.32 21.09
CA THR A 345 15.25 33.00 21.57
C THR A 345 15.48 31.89 20.53
N ARG A 346 15.37 30.68 20.99
CA ARG A 346 15.16 29.49 20.16
C ARG A 346 13.75 29.00 20.40
N ALA A 347 13.08 28.59 19.35
CA ALA A 347 11.73 28.07 19.43
C ALA A 347 11.57 26.86 18.51
N SER A 348 10.51 26.12 18.75
CA SER A 348 10.05 25.07 17.86
C SER A 348 8.54 25.08 17.77
N SER A 349 8.02 24.67 16.63
CA SER A 349 6.60 24.47 16.40
C SER A 349 6.36 23.08 15.80
N VAL A 350 5.18 22.54 16.05
CA VAL A 350 4.73 21.25 15.50
C VAL A 350 3.61 21.55 14.51
N TRP A 351 3.71 20.95 13.34
CA TRP A 351 2.77 21.13 12.22
C TRP A 351 2.23 19.78 11.77
#